data_85b8bb6a7365c11ce673407071452a42
#
_entry.id   85b8bb6a7365c11ce673407071452a42
#
_cell.length_a   1.000
_cell.length_b   1.000
_cell.length_c   1.000
_cell.angle_alpha   90.00
_cell.angle_beta   90.00
_cell.angle_gamma   90.00
#
_symmetry.space_group_name_H-M   'P 1'
#
loop_
_entity.id
_entity.type
_entity.pdbx_description
1 polymer ?
#
loop_
_entity_poly.entity_id
_entity_poly.type
_entity_poly.pdbx_seq_one_letter_code
_entity_poly.pdbx_strand_id
1 'polypeptide(L)'
;MNNNIIRYVIGFSCVFLLSVAAGLRVFGIDRDYYQYVYFYNSISHNDLSNLPNLEIGFFYIAKINALLGGSLNTFFILYAFLAISIKLFGIYKASPSPLLSFLYYLGGFYFLHEMMQIRIGLAGAFIFLSFYYLTNNDKKRFLLFTFIGLLFHYSVLMSLFMIFISGKKKAGILYLILPASALVFSLFNSFLSNILDSILIYFPSFILC
;
A
#
# COMPACT_ATOMS: atom_id res chain seq x y z
N MET A 1 -12.21 -13.57 -33.96
CA MET A 1 -12.38 -12.73 -32.76
C MET A 1 -11.04 -12.02 -32.50
N ASN A 2 -11.06 -10.71 -32.33
CA ASN A 2 -9.80 -9.94 -32.24
C ASN A 2 -9.03 -10.34 -30.96
N ASN A 3 -7.79 -10.82 -31.09
CA ASN A 3 -6.95 -11.30 -29.96
C ASN A 3 -6.84 -10.27 -28.84
N ASN A 4 -6.96 -8.99 -29.13
CA ASN A 4 -6.94 -7.92 -28.12
C ASN A 4 -8.20 -7.94 -27.24
N ILE A 5 -9.37 -8.18 -27.81
CA ILE A 5 -10.63 -8.25 -27.04
C ILE A 5 -10.56 -9.40 -26.03
N ILE A 6 -10.07 -10.57 -26.45
CA ILE A 6 -9.92 -11.73 -25.56
C ILE A 6 -9.00 -11.39 -24.38
N ARG A 7 -7.86 -10.74 -24.66
CA ARG A 7 -6.92 -10.33 -23.60
C ARG A 7 -7.54 -9.37 -22.59
N TYR A 8 -8.33 -8.39 -23.05
CA TYR A 8 -9.02 -7.46 -22.14
C TYR A 8 -10.10 -8.16 -21.33
N VAL A 9 -10.88 -9.06 -21.92
CA VAL A 9 -11.89 -9.83 -21.20
C VAL A 9 -11.24 -10.71 -20.12
N ILE A 10 -10.19 -11.44 -20.45
CA ILE A 10 -9.45 -12.28 -19.48
C ILE A 10 -8.88 -11.41 -18.37
N GLY A 11 -8.22 -10.30 -18.71
CA GLY A 11 -7.64 -9.38 -17.71
C GLY A 11 -8.70 -8.83 -16.75
N PHE A 12 -9.83 -8.36 -17.29
CA PHE A 12 -10.94 -7.86 -16.47
C PHE A 12 -11.55 -8.95 -15.59
N SER A 13 -11.77 -10.16 -16.14
CA SER A 13 -12.28 -11.29 -15.35
C SER A 13 -11.33 -11.68 -14.22
N CYS A 14 -10.02 -11.70 -14.46
CA CYS A 14 -9.03 -11.93 -13.40
C CYS A 14 -9.09 -10.86 -12.30
N VAL A 15 -9.12 -9.57 -12.67
CA VAL A 15 -9.25 -8.48 -11.70
C VAL A 15 -10.53 -8.66 -10.88
N PHE A 16 -11.65 -8.89 -11.53
CA PHE A 16 -12.93 -9.03 -10.86
C PHE A 16 -12.95 -10.21 -9.89
N LEU A 17 -12.53 -11.40 -10.31
CA LEU A 17 -12.52 -12.60 -9.48
C LEU A 17 -11.59 -12.44 -8.27
N LEU A 18 -10.39 -11.90 -8.47
CA LEU A 18 -9.45 -11.65 -7.38
C LEU A 18 -9.96 -10.60 -6.40
N SER A 19 -10.63 -9.56 -6.90
CA SER A 19 -11.21 -8.51 -6.05
C SER A 19 -12.36 -9.07 -5.20
N VAL A 20 -13.22 -9.90 -5.78
CA VAL A 20 -14.29 -10.58 -5.06
C VAL A 20 -13.70 -11.53 -4.00
N ALA A 21 -12.67 -12.31 -4.35
CA ALA A 21 -11.99 -13.19 -3.39
C ALA A 21 -11.39 -12.41 -2.21
N ALA A 22 -10.75 -11.27 -2.48
CA ALA A 22 -10.22 -10.40 -1.42
C ALA A 22 -11.32 -9.76 -0.56
N GLY A 23 -12.45 -9.40 -1.16
CA GLY A 23 -13.55 -8.73 -0.45
C GLY A 23 -14.44 -9.67 0.35
N LEU A 24 -14.52 -10.94 -0.05
CA LEU A 24 -15.27 -11.97 0.66
C LEU A 24 -14.44 -12.73 1.70
N ARG A 25 -13.25 -12.23 2.02
CA ARG A 25 -12.38 -12.83 3.03
C ARG A 25 -13.09 -12.98 4.37
N VAL A 26 -12.83 -14.11 5.05
CA VAL A 26 -13.44 -14.43 6.33
C VAL A 26 -12.60 -13.81 7.45
N PHE A 27 -13.30 -13.36 8.48
CA PHE A 27 -12.76 -12.94 9.75
C PHE A 27 -11.69 -13.90 10.29
N GLY A 28 -10.55 -13.33 10.76
CA GLY A 28 -9.47 -14.12 11.39
C GLY A 28 -8.34 -14.53 10.46
N ILE A 29 -8.45 -14.25 9.15
CA ILE A 29 -7.35 -14.50 8.20
C ILE A 29 -6.27 -13.42 8.31
N ASP A 30 -6.65 -12.18 8.63
CA ASP A 30 -5.71 -11.07 8.72
C ASP A 30 -5.76 -10.36 10.09
N ARG A 31 -4.58 -9.84 10.50
CA ARG A 31 -4.40 -9.14 11.76
C ARG A 31 -5.11 -7.78 11.79
N ASP A 32 -5.22 -7.12 10.64
CA ASP A 32 -5.72 -5.75 10.52
C ASP A 32 -7.24 -5.72 10.29
N TYR A 33 -7.90 -6.87 10.11
CA TYR A 33 -9.33 -6.97 9.79
C TYR A 33 -10.21 -6.20 10.77
N TYR A 34 -10.01 -6.41 12.09
CA TYR A 34 -10.78 -5.72 13.13
C TYR A 34 -10.64 -4.21 13.06
N GLN A 35 -9.43 -3.74 12.74
CA GLN A 35 -9.17 -2.32 12.61
C GLN A 35 -9.93 -1.71 11.44
N TYR A 36 -9.99 -2.42 10.30
CA TYR A 36 -10.77 -1.97 9.14
C TYR A 36 -12.29 -2.02 9.40
N VAL A 37 -12.77 -3.04 10.11
CA VAL A 37 -14.18 -3.11 10.55
C VAL A 37 -14.53 -1.89 11.41
N TYR A 38 -13.69 -1.60 12.40
CA TYR A 38 -13.88 -0.45 13.29
C TYR A 38 -13.89 0.87 12.50
N PHE A 39 -12.90 1.10 11.64
CA PHE A 39 -12.81 2.32 10.85
C PHE A 39 -14.00 2.48 9.90
N TYR A 40 -14.36 1.42 9.19
CA TYR A 40 -15.49 1.47 8.27
C TYR A 40 -16.81 1.76 8.99
N ASN A 41 -17.09 1.10 10.10
CA ASN A 41 -18.29 1.30 10.89
C ASN A 41 -18.36 2.74 11.45
N SER A 42 -17.27 3.25 12.01
CA SER A 42 -17.23 4.61 12.53
C SER A 42 -17.47 5.65 11.42
N ILE A 43 -16.88 5.47 10.24
CA ILE A 43 -17.09 6.35 9.09
C ILE A 43 -18.54 6.26 8.57
N SER A 44 -19.11 5.06 8.49
CA SER A 44 -20.47 4.84 7.97
C SER A 44 -21.53 5.46 8.88
N HIS A 45 -21.34 5.42 10.20
CA HIS A 45 -22.24 6.00 11.19
C HIS A 45 -21.92 7.46 11.54
N ASN A 46 -20.93 8.10 10.90
CA ASN A 46 -20.45 9.45 11.22
C ASN A 46 -19.92 9.64 12.66
N ASP A 47 -19.51 8.57 13.31
CA ASP A 47 -18.85 8.63 14.62
C ASP A 47 -17.35 8.76 14.44
N LEU A 48 -16.90 10.03 14.30
CA LEU A 48 -15.51 10.37 14.03
C LEU A 48 -14.71 10.73 15.29
N SER A 49 -15.35 10.75 16.45
CA SER A 49 -14.79 11.29 17.70
C SER A 49 -13.55 10.53 18.18
N ASN A 50 -13.48 9.22 17.94
CA ASN A 50 -12.41 8.35 18.40
C ASN A 50 -11.57 7.77 17.25
N LEU A 51 -11.71 8.29 16.03
CA LEU A 51 -10.91 7.81 14.90
C LEU A 51 -9.49 8.37 14.95
N PRO A 52 -8.47 7.54 14.79
CA PRO A 52 -7.11 8.03 14.57
C PRO A 52 -7.03 8.83 13.26
N ASN A 53 -5.93 9.54 13.06
CA ASN A 53 -5.66 10.19 11.78
C ASN A 53 -5.56 9.14 10.66
N LEU A 54 -6.63 8.99 9.90
CA LEU A 54 -6.69 8.11 8.74
C LEU A 54 -6.22 8.84 7.49
N GLU A 55 -5.65 8.07 6.58
CA GLU A 55 -5.30 8.60 5.26
C GLU A 55 -6.58 9.02 4.50
N ILE A 56 -6.49 10.18 3.87
CA ILE A 56 -7.61 10.84 3.16
C ILE A 56 -8.27 9.90 2.14
N GLY A 57 -7.49 9.15 1.38
CA GLY A 57 -8.00 8.22 0.37
C GLY A 57 -8.82 7.09 0.97
N PHE A 58 -8.36 6.52 2.10
CA PHE A 58 -9.12 5.50 2.81
C PHE A 58 -10.47 6.05 3.30
N PHE A 59 -10.44 7.20 3.95
CA PHE A 59 -11.64 7.84 4.49
C PHE A 59 -12.69 8.08 3.39
N TYR A 60 -12.30 8.70 2.28
CA TYR A 60 -13.26 9.01 1.22
C TYR A 60 -13.80 7.79 0.49
N ILE A 61 -12.99 6.76 0.23
CA ILE A 61 -13.51 5.51 -0.38
C ILE A 61 -14.51 4.85 0.57
N ALA A 62 -14.22 4.76 1.87
CA ALA A 62 -15.13 4.21 2.86
C ALA A 62 -16.44 5.03 2.93
N LYS A 63 -16.32 6.35 2.98
CA LYS A 63 -17.46 7.27 3.03
C LYS A 63 -18.35 7.17 1.80
N ILE A 64 -17.77 7.18 0.61
CA ILE A 64 -18.51 7.04 -0.66
C ILE A 64 -19.21 5.68 -0.72
N ASN A 65 -18.51 4.59 -0.35
CA ASN A 65 -19.12 3.26 -0.33
C ASN A 65 -20.31 3.21 0.64
N ALA A 66 -20.20 3.78 1.83
CA ALA A 66 -21.28 3.84 2.82
C ALA A 66 -22.46 4.69 2.32
N LEU A 67 -22.21 5.85 1.70
CA LEU A 67 -23.26 6.70 1.11
C LEU A 67 -24.03 6.02 -0.03
N LEU A 68 -23.40 5.12 -0.77
CA LEU A 68 -24.02 4.30 -1.80
C LEU A 68 -24.75 3.06 -1.24
N GLY A 69 -24.86 2.93 0.08
CA GLY A 69 -25.45 1.77 0.75
C GLY A 69 -24.60 0.50 0.70
N GLY A 70 -23.31 0.65 0.43
CA GLY A 70 -22.38 -0.49 0.40
C GLY A 70 -22.08 -1.03 1.79
N SER A 71 -21.72 -2.32 1.83
CA SER A 71 -21.26 -3.01 3.04
C SER A 71 -19.73 -2.95 3.17
N LEU A 72 -19.21 -3.44 4.30
CA LEU A 72 -17.77 -3.65 4.49
C LEU A 72 -17.15 -4.53 3.39
N ASN A 73 -17.86 -5.59 2.96
CA ASN A 73 -17.36 -6.46 1.91
C ASN A 73 -17.27 -5.73 0.56
N THR A 74 -18.27 -4.90 0.21
CA THR A 74 -18.20 -4.08 -1.00
C THR A 74 -17.09 -3.05 -0.95
N PHE A 75 -16.81 -2.49 0.23
CA PHE A 75 -15.65 -1.63 0.44
C PHE A 75 -14.32 -2.35 0.18
N PHE A 76 -14.15 -3.57 0.70
CA PHE A 76 -12.96 -4.37 0.43
C PHE A 76 -12.83 -4.78 -1.04
N ILE A 77 -13.94 -5.16 -1.68
CA ILE A 77 -13.97 -5.47 -3.12
C ILE A 77 -13.51 -4.25 -3.93
N LEU A 78 -14.05 -3.07 -3.63
CA LEU A 78 -13.70 -1.84 -4.32
C LEU A 78 -12.22 -1.49 -4.15
N TYR A 79 -11.70 -1.61 -2.93
CA TYR A 79 -10.31 -1.33 -2.61
C TYR A 79 -9.35 -2.28 -3.36
N ALA A 80 -9.64 -3.57 -3.31
CA ALA A 80 -8.88 -4.60 -4.03
C ALA A 80 -8.98 -4.41 -5.55
N PHE A 81 -10.16 -4.07 -6.07
CA PHE A 81 -10.36 -3.82 -7.49
C PHE A 81 -9.47 -2.68 -8.00
N LEU A 82 -9.40 -1.58 -7.27
CA LEU A 82 -8.52 -0.45 -7.61
C LEU A 82 -7.05 -0.87 -7.57
N ALA A 83 -6.62 -1.52 -6.48
CA ALA A 83 -5.23 -1.92 -6.30
C ALA A 83 -4.76 -2.92 -7.36
N ILE A 84 -5.55 -3.98 -7.61
CA ILE A 84 -5.22 -5.01 -8.60
C ILE A 84 -5.22 -4.43 -10.01
N SER A 85 -6.21 -3.60 -10.36
CA SER A 85 -6.28 -2.95 -11.68
C SER A 85 -5.04 -2.13 -11.99
N ILE A 86 -4.60 -1.30 -11.03
CA ILE A 86 -3.42 -0.44 -11.19
C ILE A 86 -2.16 -1.30 -11.27
N LYS A 87 -2.04 -2.35 -10.44
CA LYS A 87 -0.87 -3.26 -10.46
C LYS A 87 -0.78 -4.01 -11.78
N LEU A 88 -1.90 -4.57 -12.26
CA LEU A 88 -1.92 -5.26 -13.56
C LEU A 88 -1.56 -4.33 -14.72
N PHE A 89 -2.09 -3.11 -14.72
CA PHE A 89 -1.71 -2.11 -15.69
C PHE A 89 -0.21 -1.79 -15.63
N GLY A 90 0.34 -1.62 -14.44
CA GLY A 90 1.77 -1.39 -14.23
C GLY A 90 2.62 -2.58 -14.67
N ILE A 91 2.23 -3.81 -14.35
CA ILE A 91 2.90 -5.04 -14.79
C ILE A 91 2.91 -5.12 -16.32
N TYR A 92 1.77 -4.87 -16.96
CA TYR A 92 1.67 -4.88 -18.41
C TYR A 92 2.60 -3.85 -19.08
N LYS A 93 2.77 -2.69 -18.46
CA LYS A 93 3.63 -1.60 -18.96
C LYS A 93 5.13 -1.83 -18.71
N ALA A 94 5.47 -2.38 -17.54
CA ALA A 94 6.85 -2.42 -17.04
C ALA A 94 7.55 -3.76 -17.32
N SER A 95 6.80 -4.87 -17.44
CA SER A 95 7.40 -6.19 -17.51
C SER A 95 7.56 -6.71 -18.95
N PRO A 96 8.73 -7.26 -19.29
CA PRO A 96 8.93 -7.99 -20.54
C PRO A 96 8.13 -9.32 -20.57
N SER A 97 7.80 -9.88 -19.40
CA SER A 97 7.02 -11.12 -19.25
C SER A 97 5.84 -10.90 -18.29
N PRO A 98 4.75 -10.23 -18.73
CA PRO A 98 3.65 -9.85 -17.85
C PRO A 98 2.99 -11.02 -17.13
N LEU A 99 2.86 -12.17 -17.77
CA LEU A 99 2.27 -13.37 -17.16
C LEU A 99 3.11 -13.86 -15.97
N LEU A 100 4.42 -13.96 -16.14
CA LEU A 100 5.31 -14.41 -15.07
C LEU A 100 5.30 -13.42 -13.90
N SER A 101 5.34 -12.12 -14.18
CA SER A 101 5.24 -11.07 -13.15
C SER A 101 3.91 -11.09 -12.42
N PHE A 102 2.82 -11.39 -13.13
CA PHE A 102 1.51 -11.55 -12.51
C PHE A 102 1.44 -12.79 -11.60
N LEU A 103 2.00 -13.92 -12.01
CA LEU A 103 2.08 -15.13 -11.17
C LEU A 103 2.92 -14.87 -9.91
N TYR A 104 4.04 -14.16 -10.03
CA TYR A 104 4.85 -13.73 -8.89
C TYR A 104 4.07 -12.81 -7.94
N TYR A 105 3.34 -11.85 -8.50
CA TYR A 105 2.46 -10.98 -7.71
C TYR A 105 1.40 -11.78 -6.95
N LEU A 106 0.74 -12.74 -7.59
CA LEU A 106 -0.25 -13.60 -6.93
C LEU A 106 0.35 -14.42 -5.79
N GLY A 107 1.51 -15.03 -5.98
CA GLY A 107 2.16 -15.87 -4.97
C GLY A 107 2.76 -15.10 -3.81
N GLY A 108 3.28 -13.88 -4.04
CA GLY A 108 4.04 -13.13 -3.05
C GLY A 108 3.28 -11.95 -2.42
N PHE A 109 2.55 -11.18 -3.22
CA PHE A 109 2.04 -9.89 -2.79
C PHE A 109 0.52 -9.81 -2.64
N TYR A 110 -0.24 -10.62 -3.39
CA TYR A 110 -1.69 -10.53 -3.39
C TYR A 110 -2.28 -10.77 -1.99
N PHE A 111 -1.88 -11.86 -1.32
CA PHE A 111 -2.37 -12.16 0.02
C PHE A 111 -1.96 -11.10 1.04
N LEU A 112 -0.72 -10.63 0.97
CA LEU A 112 -0.23 -9.62 1.90
C LEU A 112 -0.92 -8.26 1.69
N HIS A 113 -1.03 -7.80 0.46
CA HIS A 113 -1.45 -6.44 0.16
C HIS A 113 -2.97 -6.30 -0.01
N GLU A 114 -3.62 -7.20 -0.76
CA GLU A 114 -5.05 -7.05 -1.05
C GLU A 114 -5.92 -7.71 0.01
N MET A 115 -5.42 -8.71 0.72
CA MET A 115 -6.19 -9.39 1.77
C MET A 115 -5.83 -8.94 3.19
N MET A 116 -4.60 -8.48 3.46
CA MET A 116 -4.18 -8.08 4.81
C MET A 116 -4.00 -6.57 4.92
N GLN A 117 -3.06 -5.99 4.18
CA GLN A 117 -2.64 -4.59 4.30
C GLN A 117 -3.20 -3.73 3.17
N ILE A 118 -4.52 -3.60 3.07
CA ILE A 118 -5.18 -2.99 1.91
C ILE A 118 -4.71 -1.56 1.62
N ARG A 119 -4.44 -0.74 2.66
CA ARG A 119 -3.96 0.64 2.50
C ARG A 119 -2.59 0.68 1.82
N ILE A 120 -1.66 -0.13 2.33
CA ILE A 120 -0.32 -0.29 1.74
C ILE A 120 -0.44 -0.93 0.35
N GLY A 121 -1.38 -1.85 0.16
CA GLY A 121 -1.63 -2.52 -1.11
C GLY A 121 -1.96 -1.54 -2.24
N LEU A 122 -2.92 -0.63 -2.01
CA LEU A 122 -3.31 0.38 -2.99
C LEU A 122 -2.23 1.46 -3.16
N ALA A 123 -1.63 1.93 -2.06
CA ALA A 123 -0.50 2.86 -2.11
C ALA A 123 0.67 2.28 -2.91
N GLY A 124 1.02 1.02 -2.66
CA GLY A 124 2.06 0.29 -3.38
C GLY A 124 1.78 0.12 -4.88
N ALA A 125 0.50 0.01 -5.28
CA ALA A 125 0.12 0.00 -6.68
C ALA A 125 0.49 1.32 -7.38
N PHE A 126 0.22 2.45 -6.74
CA PHE A 126 0.60 3.78 -7.23
C PHE A 126 2.12 3.98 -7.24
N ILE A 127 2.85 3.51 -6.21
CA ILE A 127 4.32 3.56 -6.18
C ILE A 127 4.90 2.75 -7.35
N PHE A 128 4.41 1.54 -7.57
CA PHE A 128 4.88 0.71 -8.67
C PHE A 128 4.71 1.41 -10.02
N LEU A 129 3.55 2.01 -10.25
CA LEU A 129 3.29 2.78 -11.47
C LEU A 129 4.15 4.05 -11.53
N SER A 130 4.38 4.73 -10.42
CA SER A 130 5.25 5.91 -10.36
C SER A 130 6.68 5.58 -10.78
N PHE A 131 7.24 4.45 -10.29
CA PHE A 131 8.58 4.01 -10.66
C PHE A 131 8.71 3.67 -12.15
N TYR A 132 7.67 3.09 -12.75
CA TYR A 132 7.65 2.91 -14.19
C TYR A 132 7.84 4.24 -14.93
N TYR A 133 7.17 5.32 -14.52
CA TYR A 133 7.34 6.63 -15.13
C TYR A 133 8.70 7.25 -14.82
N LEU A 134 9.24 7.05 -13.63
CA LEU A 134 10.56 7.53 -13.26
C LEU A 134 11.67 6.90 -14.13
N THR A 135 11.59 5.59 -14.38
CA THR A 135 12.55 4.89 -15.26
C THR A 135 12.47 5.34 -16.71
N ASN A 136 11.31 5.84 -17.14
CA ASN A 136 11.10 6.46 -18.46
C ASN A 136 11.37 7.96 -18.45
N ASN A 137 12.06 8.53 -17.44
CA ASN A 137 12.39 9.96 -17.29
C ASN A 137 11.18 10.89 -17.21
N ASP A 138 9.97 10.39 -16.99
CA ASP A 138 8.76 11.18 -16.81
C ASP A 138 8.55 11.53 -15.31
N LYS A 139 9.30 12.54 -14.87
CA LYS A 139 9.25 13.00 -13.48
C LYS A 139 7.89 13.59 -13.10
N LYS A 140 7.14 14.16 -14.06
CA LYS A 140 5.81 14.73 -13.78
C LYS A 140 4.82 13.63 -13.39
N ARG A 141 4.76 12.54 -14.17
CA ARG A 141 3.89 11.40 -13.83
C ARG A 141 4.39 10.64 -12.62
N PHE A 142 5.71 10.53 -12.42
CA PHE A 142 6.25 9.98 -11.18
C PHE A 142 5.70 10.73 -9.96
N LEU A 143 5.82 12.06 -9.92
CA LEU A 143 5.31 12.88 -8.82
C LEU A 143 3.80 12.74 -8.68
N LEU A 144 3.05 12.81 -9.79
CA LEU A 144 1.59 12.68 -9.76
C LEU A 144 1.16 11.37 -9.07
N PHE A 145 1.68 10.22 -9.52
CA PHE A 145 1.30 8.91 -8.95
C PHE A 145 1.83 8.71 -7.54
N THR A 146 2.98 9.27 -7.21
CA THR A 146 3.49 9.29 -5.82
C THR A 146 2.55 10.09 -4.91
N PHE A 147 2.12 11.28 -5.31
CA PHE A 147 1.16 12.06 -4.50
C PHE A 147 -0.21 11.40 -4.38
N ILE A 148 -0.70 10.74 -5.43
CA ILE A 148 -1.92 9.94 -5.31
C ILE A 148 -1.71 8.79 -4.31
N GLY A 149 -0.58 8.09 -4.36
CA GLY A 149 -0.26 7.03 -3.40
C GLY A 149 -0.22 7.51 -1.95
N LEU A 150 0.26 8.74 -1.69
CA LEU A 150 0.27 9.36 -0.36
C LEU A 150 -1.12 9.51 0.25
N LEU A 151 -2.17 9.65 -0.56
CA LEU A 151 -3.55 9.71 -0.08
C LEU A 151 -3.99 8.39 0.59
N PHE A 152 -3.29 7.29 0.32
CA PHE A 152 -3.63 5.95 0.81
C PHE A 152 -2.66 5.43 1.86
N HIS A 153 -1.39 5.91 1.86
CA HIS A 153 -0.45 5.54 2.93
C HIS A 153 0.77 6.46 2.97
N TYR A 154 1.09 6.95 4.16
CA TYR A 154 2.17 7.94 4.34
C TYR A 154 3.58 7.42 4.03
N SER A 155 3.83 6.10 4.12
CA SER A 155 5.14 5.52 3.78
C SER A 155 5.57 5.78 2.33
N VAL A 156 4.62 6.08 1.44
CA VAL A 156 4.88 6.48 0.05
C VAL A 156 5.82 7.67 -0.05
N LEU A 157 5.84 8.56 0.95
CA LEU A 157 6.73 9.73 0.97
C LEU A 157 8.20 9.35 0.78
N MET A 158 8.60 8.19 1.28
CA MET A 158 9.97 7.68 1.10
C MET A 158 10.34 7.43 -0.36
N SER A 159 9.36 7.18 -1.23
CA SER A 159 9.60 6.98 -2.66
C SER A 159 10.09 8.24 -3.38
N LEU A 160 9.83 9.44 -2.84
CA LEU A 160 10.31 10.71 -3.41
C LEU A 160 11.84 10.78 -3.48
N PHE A 161 12.55 10.13 -2.55
CA PHE A 161 14.01 10.08 -2.58
C PHE A 161 14.56 9.43 -3.87
N MET A 162 13.78 8.57 -4.52
CA MET A 162 14.18 7.91 -5.75
C MET A 162 14.40 8.89 -6.92
N ILE A 163 13.80 10.09 -6.87
CA ILE A 163 14.02 11.12 -7.91
C ILE A 163 15.48 11.59 -7.96
N PHE A 164 16.16 11.58 -6.81
CA PHE A 164 17.57 11.99 -6.71
C PHE A 164 18.54 10.90 -7.18
N ILE A 165 18.11 9.64 -7.16
CA ILE A 165 18.92 8.48 -7.52
C ILE A 165 18.74 8.14 -9.01
N SER A 166 17.57 8.42 -9.56
CA SER A 166 17.22 8.13 -10.95
C SER A 166 18.11 8.90 -11.94
N GLY A 167 18.66 8.17 -12.89
CA GLY A 167 19.44 8.73 -14.02
C GLY A 167 20.92 8.99 -13.76
N LYS A 168 21.47 8.72 -12.58
CA LYS A 168 22.89 8.88 -12.28
C LYS A 168 23.65 7.57 -12.49
N LYS A 169 24.54 7.54 -13.49
CA LYS A 169 25.45 6.37 -13.72
C LYS A 169 26.31 5.99 -12.50
N LYS A 170 26.49 6.89 -11.52
CA LYS A 170 27.25 6.67 -10.28
C LYS A 170 26.38 6.23 -9.09
N ALA A 171 25.13 5.86 -9.30
CA ALA A 171 24.22 5.47 -8.23
C ALA A 171 24.58 4.12 -7.55
N GLY A 172 25.53 3.35 -8.09
CA GLY A 172 25.89 2.05 -7.53
C GLY A 172 26.22 2.09 -6.01
N ILE A 173 26.98 3.10 -5.57
CA ILE A 173 27.32 3.25 -4.16
C ILE A 173 26.12 3.64 -3.29
N LEU A 174 25.15 4.41 -3.86
CA LEU A 174 23.93 4.79 -3.15
C LEU A 174 23.02 3.59 -2.87
N TYR A 175 23.00 2.59 -3.75
CA TYR A 175 22.26 1.34 -3.53
C TYR A 175 22.81 0.51 -2.36
N LEU A 176 24.09 0.70 -2.00
CA LEU A 176 24.69 0.09 -0.81
C LEU A 176 24.52 0.98 0.43
N ILE A 177 24.68 2.29 0.30
CA ILE A 177 24.60 3.23 1.43
C ILE A 177 23.18 3.28 2.00
N LEU A 178 22.11 3.29 1.17
CA LEU A 178 20.75 3.41 1.67
C LEU A 178 20.33 2.22 2.56
N PRO A 179 20.46 0.94 2.14
CA PRO A 179 20.14 -0.17 3.04
C PRO A 179 21.08 -0.25 4.24
N ALA A 180 22.36 0.09 4.06
CA ALA A 180 23.32 0.13 5.17
C ALA A 180 22.95 1.22 6.22
N SER A 181 22.56 2.41 5.76
CA SER A 181 22.10 3.48 6.66
C SER A 181 20.79 3.13 7.38
N ALA A 182 19.86 2.46 6.70
CA ALA A 182 18.63 1.98 7.31
C ALA A 182 18.90 0.91 8.39
N LEU A 183 19.86 0.00 8.13
CA LEU A 183 20.29 -1.01 9.09
C LEU A 183 20.93 -0.34 10.32
N VAL A 184 21.87 0.58 10.10
CA VAL A 184 22.54 1.33 11.20
C VAL A 184 21.51 2.10 12.02
N PHE A 185 20.54 2.77 11.38
CA PHE A 185 19.47 3.48 12.07
C PHE A 185 18.59 2.55 12.90
N SER A 186 18.25 1.38 12.36
CA SER A 186 17.47 0.37 13.07
C SER A 186 18.19 -0.16 14.30
N LEU A 187 19.50 -0.47 14.18
CA LEU A 187 20.33 -0.91 15.30
C LEU A 187 20.49 0.18 16.36
N PHE A 188 20.68 1.44 15.93
CA PHE A 188 20.78 2.57 16.83
C PHE A 188 19.48 2.82 17.60
N ASN A 189 18.33 2.72 16.91
CA ASN A 189 17.03 2.87 17.55
C ASN A 189 16.74 1.74 18.56
N SER A 190 17.11 0.51 18.24
CA SER A 190 17.02 -0.62 19.16
C SER A 190 17.93 -0.46 20.38
N PHE A 191 19.14 0.07 20.19
CA PHE A 191 20.07 0.40 21.29
C PHE A 191 19.51 1.49 22.21
N LEU A 192 18.94 2.56 21.62
CA LEU A 192 18.32 3.65 22.38
C LEU A 192 17.09 3.18 23.17
N SER A 193 16.22 2.35 22.59
CA SER A 193 15.05 1.82 23.30
C SER A 193 15.48 0.98 24.50
N ASN A 194 16.48 0.11 24.36
CA ASN A 194 17.02 -0.69 25.46
C ASN A 194 17.60 0.16 26.59
N ILE A 195 18.29 1.28 26.27
CA ILE A 195 18.79 2.21 27.29
C ILE A 195 17.63 2.92 27.99
N LEU A 196 16.63 3.41 27.25
CA LEU A 196 15.48 4.08 27.83
C LEU A 196 14.69 3.15 28.74
N ASP A 197 14.45 1.91 28.32
CA ASP A 197 13.79 0.89 29.14
C ASP A 197 14.59 0.59 30.41
N SER A 198 15.92 0.51 30.31
CA SER A 198 16.79 0.32 31.48
C SER A 198 16.73 1.49 32.45
N ILE A 199 16.67 2.73 31.95
CA ILE A 199 16.55 3.94 32.79
C ILE A 199 15.16 4.01 33.44
N LEU A 200 14.09 3.68 32.71
CA LEU A 200 12.72 3.68 33.22
C LEU A 200 12.51 2.66 34.35
N ILE A 201 13.23 1.54 34.34
CA ILE A 201 13.21 0.55 35.42
C ILE A 201 13.76 1.14 36.73
N TYR A 202 14.74 2.05 36.64
CA TYR A 202 15.35 2.68 37.82
C TYR A 202 14.57 3.90 38.35
N PHE A 203 13.63 4.47 37.57
CA PHE A 203 12.81 5.62 37.95
C PHE A 203 11.29 5.36 37.85
N PRO A 204 10.74 4.35 38.55
CA PRO A 204 9.31 4.05 38.43
C PRO A 204 8.39 5.08 39.09
N SER A 205 8.89 6.05 39.85
CA SER A 205 8.10 6.94 40.71
C SER A 205 7.85 8.35 40.14
N PHE A 206 8.35 8.69 38.95
CA PHE A 206 8.22 10.06 38.41
C PHE A 206 7.09 10.28 37.37
N ILE A 207 6.33 9.23 37.00
CA ILE A 207 5.29 9.31 35.95
C ILE A 207 3.86 9.20 36.52
N LEU A 208 3.69 9.11 37.85
CA LEU A 208 2.37 9.00 38.51
C LEU A 208 2.06 10.21 39.43
N CYS A 209 2.42 11.43 39.02
CA CYS A 209 1.89 12.66 39.59
C CYS A 209 1.28 13.52 38.49
#